data_e681e25890d1b0e7152c1367626a64ad
#
_entry.id   e681e25890d1b0e7152c1367626a64ad
#
_cell.length_a   1.000
_cell.length_b   1.000
_cell.length_c   1.000
_cell.angle_alpha   90.00
_cell.angle_beta   90.00
_cell.angle_gamma   90.00
#
_symmetry.space_group_name_H-M   'P 1'
#
loop_
_entity.id
_entity.type
_entity.pdbx_description
1 polymer ?
#
loop_
_entity_poly.entity_id
_entity_poly.type
_entity_poly.pdbx_seq_one_letter_code
_entity_poly.pdbx_strand_id
1 'polypeptide(L)'
;REAVLNAILHADYFSRGGLHILRTDTALTVTNGGLLRVSPEKAKAGVAADPRNRGLTQLFSLVRLGTGTGQGLRGIYTLWARRGWRPPVLSEGFQAGVTNFSLPLPRREFTPEELTRQQVIEYLTDHITAAPETLQKALGLSAQAVQTSLDALLTQGLVVPKGAGYTLRA
;
A
#
# COMPACT_ATOMS: atom_id res chain seq x y z
N ARG A 1 -4.47 -5.08 -4.02
CA ARG A 1 -4.75 -5.37 -5.44
C ARG A 1 -6.18 -4.97 -5.81
N GLU A 2 -7.22 -5.58 -5.22
CA GLU A 2 -8.64 -5.37 -5.59
C GLU A 2 -9.10 -3.89 -5.55
N ALA A 3 -8.67 -3.12 -4.55
CA ALA A 3 -9.01 -1.71 -4.45
C ALA A 3 -8.48 -0.90 -5.65
N VAL A 4 -7.25 -1.19 -6.07
CA VAL A 4 -6.63 -0.53 -7.24
C VAL A 4 -7.32 -0.94 -8.54
N LEU A 5 -7.61 -2.24 -8.70
CA LEU A 5 -8.37 -2.72 -9.86
C LEU A 5 -9.73 -2.05 -9.97
N ASN A 6 -10.48 -1.98 -8.86
CA ASN A 6 -11.76 -1.30 -8.83
C ASN A 6 -11.65 0.17 -9.26
N ALA A 7 -10.64 0.88 -8.74
CA ALA A 7 -10.44 2.27 -9.12
C ALA A 7 -10.15 2.43 -10.62
N ILE A 8 -9.29 1.57 -11.20
CA ILE A 8 -9.00 1.57 -12.63
C ILE A 8 -10.24 1.25 -13.47
N LEU A 9 -11.02 0.23 -13.08
CA LEU A 9 -12.21 -0.20 -13.83
C LEU A 9 -13.36 0.81 -13.76
N HIS A 10 -13.46 1.56 -12.66
CA HIS A 10 -14.56 2.49 -12.40
C HIS A 10 -14.19 3.96 -12.62
N ALA A 11 -12.91 4.30 -12.85
CA ALA A 11 -12.49 5.66 -13.09
C ALA A 11 -13.16 6.27 -14.32
N ASP A 12 -13.56 7.52 -14.20
CA ASP A 12 -13.87 8.39 -15.31
C ASP A 12 -12.58 9.10 -15.76
N TYR A 13 -11.95 8.56 -16.80
CA TYR A 13 -10.70 9.09 -17.33
C TYR A 13 -10.84 10.44 -18.06
N PHE A 14 -12.07 10.88 -18.30
CA PHE A 14 -12.34 12.18 -18.91
C PHE A 14 -12.64 13.27 -17.86
N SER A 15 -12.82 12.85 -16.60
CA SER A 15 -12.99 13.79 -15.48
C SER A 15 -11.66 14.37 -15.01
N ARG A 16 -11.73 15.55 -14.36
CA ARG A 16 -10.53 16.17 -13.74
C ARG A 16 -10.04 15.46 -12.49
N GLY A 17 -10.82 14.53 -11.94
CA GLY A 17 -10.52 13.85 -10.68
C GLY A 17 -9.37 12.86 -10.73
N GLY A 18 -8.98 12.37 -11.91
CA GLY A 18 -7.86 11.46 -12.10
C GLY A 18 -7.97 10.16 -11.30
N LEU A 19 -6.84 9.46 -11.17
CA LEU A 19 -6.66 8.30 -10.31
C LEU A 19 -5.49 8.57 -9.37
N HIS A 20 -5.76 8.58 -8.06
CA HIS A 20 -4.77 8.85 -7.02
C HIS A 20 -4.72 7.70 -6.03
N ILE A 21 -3.52 7.30 -5.66
CA ILE A 21 -3.29 6.30 -4.62
C ILE A 21 -2.36 6.93 -3.58
N LEU A 22 -2.85 7.10 -2.38
CA LEU A 22 -2.12 7.66 -1.26
C LEU A 22 -2.01 6.61 -0.15
N ARG A 23 -0.81 6.29 0.24
CA ARG A 23 -0.53 5.48 1.42
C ARG A 23 0.05 6.36 2.52
N THR A 24 -0.55 6.26 3.69
CA THR A 24 -0.04 6.80 4.96
C THR A 24 0.23 5.66 5.93
N ASP A 25 0.74 5.96 7.12
CA ASP A 25 0.96 4.94 8.16
C ASP A 25 -0.33 4.30 8.66
N THR A 26 -1.47 4.99 8.49
CA THR A 26 -2.76 4.57 9.06
C THR A 26 -3.79 4.19 8.02
N ALA A 27 -3.57 4.46 6.74
CA ALA A 27 -4.53 4.18 5.68
C ALA A 27 -3.89 4.05 4.30
N LEU A 28 -4.55 3.28 3.43
CA LEU A 28 -4.38 3.34 1.98
C LEU A 28 -5.66 3.94 1.40
N THR A 29 -5.56 5.10 0.78
CA THR A 29 -6.68 5.76 0.10
C THR A 29 -6.51 5.68 -1.40
N VAL A 30 -7.55 5.21 -2.07
CA VAL A 30 -7.62 5.16 -3.53
C VAL A 30 -8.77 6.07 -3.97
N THR A 31 -8.45 7.10 -4.75
CA THR A 31 -9.40 8.07 -5.28
C THR A 31 -9.44 7.93 -6.79
N ASN A 32 -10.62 7.86 -7.36
CA ASN A 32 -10.80 7.88 -8.81
C ASN A 32 -11.86 8.90 -9.22
N GLY A 33 -11.67 9.48 -10.40
CA GLY A 33 -12.66 10.35 -11.03
C GLY A 33 -13.96 9.61 -11.31
N GLY A 34 -15.07 10.34 -11.22
CA GLY A 34 -16.42 9.82 -11.38
C GLY A 34 -17.06 9.37 -10.06
N LEU A 35 -18.37 9.57 -9.98
CA LEU A 35 -19.18 9.09 -8.86
C LEU A 35 -19.56 7.63 -9.06
N LEU A 36 -20.04 6.96 -8.01
CA LEU A 36 -20.53 5.59 -8.09
C LEU A 36 -21.72 5.50 -9.06
N ARG A 37 -21.76 4.41 -9.85
CA ARG A 37 -22.87 4.12 -10.77
C ARG A 37 -23.89 3.17 -10.16
N VAL A 38 -23.59 2.65 -8.98
CA VAL A 38 -24.47 1.81 -8.16
C VAL A 38 -24.45 2.34 -6.73
N SER A 39 -25.49 2.10 -5.95
CA SER A 39 -25.50 2.56 -4.55
C SER A 39 -24.35 1.95 -3.75
N PRO A 40 -23.78 2.70 -2.80
CA PRO A 40 -22.70 2.21 -1.96
C PRO A 40 -23.00 0.88 -1.26
N GLU A 41 -24.27 0.69 -0.84
CA GLU A 41 -24.73 -0.53 -0.15
C GLU A 41 -24.67 -1.74 -1.09
N LYS A 42 -25.16 -1.59 -2.33
CA LYS A 42 -25.13 -2.66 -3.35
C LYS A 42 -23.68 -2.98 -3.74
N ALA A 43 -22.84 -1.96 -3.88
CA ALA A 43 -21.42 -2.13 -4.16
C ALA A 43 -20.70 -2.90 -3.04
N LYS A 44 -20.91 -2.52 -1.79
CA LYS A 44 -20.33 -3.18 -0.60
C LYS A 44 -20.80 -4.63 -0.47
N ALA A 45 -22.08 -4.87 -0.73
CA ALA A 45 -22.65 -6.21 -0.68
C ALA A 45 -22.19 -7.11 -1.85
N GLY A 46 -21.59 -6.53 -2.90
CA GLY A 46 -21.14 -7.26 -4.08
C GLY A 46 -22.30 -7.80 -4.93
N VAL A 47 -23.48 -7.20 -4.82
CA VAL A 47 -24.69 -7.62 -5.56
C VAL A 47 -24.87 -6.84 -6.87
N ALA A 48 -24.12 -5.74 -7.05
CA ALA A 48 -24.14 -4.98 -8.28
C ALA A 48 -22.74 -4.39 -8.55
N ALA A 49 -22.35 -4.40 -9.82
CA ALA A 49 -21.18 -3.72 -10.34
C ALA A 49 -21.52 -3.15 -11.72
N ASP A 50 -21.15 -1.90 -11.96
CA ASP A 50 -21.27 -1.27 -13.27
C ASP A 50 -19.97 -0.51 -13.59
N PRO A 51 -18.94 -1.26 -14.06
CA PRO A 51 -17.67 -0.65 -14.40
C PRO A 51 -17.80 0.29 -15.60
N ARG A 52 -17.20 1.51 -15.50
CA ARG A 52 -17.17 2.45 -16.61
C ARG A 52 -16.34 1.91 -17.78
N ASN A 53 -15.25 1.23 -17.47
CA ASN A 53 -14.25 0.82 -18.45
C ASN A 53 -14.41 -0.66 -18.80
N ARG A 54 -15.47 -0.99 -19.57
CA ARG A 54 -15.77 -2.38 -19.95
C ARG A 54 -14.66 -3.06 -20.73
N GLY A 55 -13.95 -2.31 -21.59
CA GLY A 55 -12.79 -2.84 -22.32
C GLY A 55 -11.66 -3.25 -21.37
N LEU A 56 -11.38 -2.44 -20.35
CA LEU A 56 -10.39 -2.80 -19.31
C LEU A 56 -10.89 -4.00 -18.48
N THR A 57 -12.18 -4.09 -18.20
CA THR A 57 -12.76 -5.26 -17.50
C THR A 57 -12.51 -6.55 -18.27
N GLN A 58 -12.75 -6.54 -19.58
CA GLN A 58 -12.48 -7.68 -20.45
C GLN A 58 -10.99 -8.02 -20.49
N LEU A 59 -10.12 -7.02 -20.68
CA LEU A 59 -8.68 -7.21 -20.71
C LEU A 59 -8.16 -7.84 -19.41
N PHE A 60 -8.58 -7.32 -18.25
CA PHE A 60 -8.15 -7.85 -16.96
C PHE A 60 -8.72 -9.26 -16.68
N SER A 61 -9.91 -9.58 -17.20
CA SER A 61 -10.44 -10.94 -17.09
C SER A 61 -9.60 -11.96 -17.84
N LEU A 62 -9.05 -11.61 -19.01
CA LEU A 62 -8.16 -12.48 -19.79
C LEU A 62 -6.89 -12.84 -19.02
N VAL A 63 -6.36 -11.90 -18.24
CA VAL A 63 -5.15 -12.11 -17.41
C VAL A 63 -5.49 -12.53 -15.97
N ARG A 64 -6.74 -12.90 -15.69
CA ARG A 64 -7.25 -13.34 -14.38
C ARG A 64 -7.02 -12.31 -13.25
N LEU A 65 -6.99 -11.04 -13.57
CA LEU A 65 -6.82 -9.94 -12.61
C LEU A 65 -8.14 -9.35 -12.09
N GLY A 66 -9.27 -9.83 -12.52
CA GLY A 66 -10.58 -9.41 -12.06
C GLY A 66 -11.66 -10.20 -12.76
N THR A 67 -12.76 -10.47 -12.07
CA THR A 67 -13.88 -11.23 -12.63
C THR A 67 -15.03 -10.36 -13.12
N GLY A 68 -15.01 -9.05 -12.80
CA GLY A 68 -16.11 -8.12 -13.10
C GLY A 68 -17.43 -8.43 -12.35
N THR A 69 -17.41 -9.40 -11.43
CA THR A 69 -18.62 -9.90 -10.74
C THR A 69 -19.04 -9.02 -9.55
N GLY A 70 -18.32 -7.95 -9.25
CA GLY A 70 -18.59 -7.09 -8.07
C GLY A 70 -18.11 -7.66 -6.73
N GLN A 71 -17.56 -8.87 -6.72
CA GLN A 71 -17.14 -9.53 -5.46
C GLN A 71 -15.86 -8.94 -4.84
N GLY A 72 -15.07 -8.19 -5.59
CA GLY A 72 -13.80 -7.63 -5.11
C GLY A 72 -13.97 -6.73 -3.89
N LEU A 73 -14.91 -5.80 -3.96
CA LEU A 73 -15.19 -4.88 -2.85
C LEU A 73 -15.70 -5.62 -1.60
N ARG A 74 -16.67 -6.52 -1.77
CA ARG A 74 -17.15 -7.39 -0.70
C ARG A 74 -16.03 -8.19 -0.04
N GLY A 75 -15.10 -8.73 -0.85
CA GLY A 75 -13.94 -9.47 -0.36
C GLY A 75 -13.05 -8.61 0.55
N ILE A 76 -12.85 -7.35 0.19
CA ILE A 76 -12.09 -6.40 1.02
C ILE A 76 -12.79 -6.18 2.37
N TYR A 77 -14.08 -5.85 2.38
CA TYR A 77 -14.84 -5.66 3.63
C TYR A 77 -14.80 -6.91 4.52
N THR A 78 -14.98 -8.10 3.91
CA THR A 78 -14.91 -9.38 4.62
C THR A 78 -13.53 -9.62 5.23
N LEU A 79 -12.46 -9.32 4.49
CA LEU A 79 -11.09 -9.48 4.99
C LEU A 79 -10.81 -8.55 6.18
N TRP A 80 -11.20 -7.27 6.10
CA TRP A 80 -11.02 -6.31 7.18
C TRP A 80 -11.80 -6.73 8.44
N ALA A 81 -13.04 -7.16 8.28
CA ALA A 81 -13.87 -7.68 9.38
C ALA A 81 -13.24 -8.91 10.06
N ARG A 82 -12.76 -9.89 9.27
CA ARG A 82 -12.08 -11.09 9.81
C ARG A 82 -10.80 -10.76 10.57
N ARG A 83 -10.12 -9.67 10.21
CA ARG A 83 -8.91 -9.19 10.90
C ARG A 83 -9.19 -8.32 12.11
N GLY A 84 -10.44 -7.99 12.39
CA GLY A 84 -10.82 -7.05 13.46
C GLY A 84 -10.35 -5.62 13.21
N TRP A 85 -10.05 -5.26 11.95
CA TRP A 85 -9.59 -3.93 11.60
C TRP A 85 -10.79 -3.00 11.42
N ARG A 86 -10.54 -1.67 11.55
CA ARG A 86 -11.57 -0.66 11.25
C ARG A 86 -12.07 -0.87 9.83
N PRO A 87 -13.41 -0.84 9.60
CA PRO A 87 -13.97 -1.11 8.29
C PRO A 87 -13.49 -0.10 7.25
N PRO A 88 -13.31 -0.53 6.00
CA PRO A 88 -13.05 0.38 4.88
C PRO A 88 -14.18 1.38 4.70
N VAL A 89 -13.85 2.58 4.20
CA VAL A 89 -14.81 3.65 3.96
C VAL A 89 -14.87 3.94 2.47
N LEU A 90 -16.06 3.74 1.87
CA LEU A 90 -16.36 4.14 0.51
C LEU A 90 -17.22 5.41 0.59
N SER A 91 -16.78 6.48 -0.03
CA SER A 91 -17.44 7.78 -0.02
C SER A 91 -17.34 8.49 -1.36
N GLU A 92 -18.21 9.44 -1.58
CA GLU A 92 -18.26 10.27 -2.78
C GLU A 92 -17.98 11.73 -2.43
N GLY A 93 -17.08 12.34 -3.20
CA GLY A 93 -16.83 13.79 -3.18
C GLY A 93 -17.60 14.47 -4.30
N PHE A 94 -18.88 14.78 -4.05
CA PHE A 94 -19.79 15.28 -5.09
C PHE A 94 -19.29 16.56 -5.78
N GLN A 95 -18.71 17.50 -5.04
CA GLN A 95 -18.17 18.75 -5.61
C GLN A 95 -16.99 18.50 -6.56
N ALA A 96 -16.14 17.54 -6.22
CA ALA A 96 -14.99 17.17 -7.03
C ALA A 96 -15.32 16.09 -8.09
N GLY A 97 -16.51 15.48 -8.02
CA GLY A 97 -16.91 14.40 -8.91
C GLY A 97 -16.02 13.17 -8.78
N VAL A 98 -15.65 12.80 -7.57
CA VAL A 98 -14.72 11.68 -7.29
C VAL A 98 -15.33 10.64 -6.36
N THR A 99 -14.85 9.43 -6.47
CA THR A 99 -15.08 8.34 -5.50
C THR A 99 -13.81 8.09 -4.72
N ASN A 100 -13.93 8.03 -3.40
CA ASN A 100 -12.84 7.75 -2.47
C ASN A 100 -13.06 6.41 -1.79
N PHE A 101 -12.05 5.56 -1.78
CA PHE A 101 -12.05 4.31 -1.05
C PHE A 101 -10.86 4.28 -0.09
N SER A 102 -11.13 4.47 1.19
CA SER A 102 -10.14 4.45 2.25
C SER A 102 -10.12 3.10 2.95
N LEU A 103 -8.95 2.53 3.05
CA LEU A 103 -8.65 1.26 3.68
C LEU A 103 -7.82 1.55 4.94
N PRO A 104 -8.44 1.65 6.13
CA PRO A 104 -7.68 1.83 7.36
C PRO A 104 -6.72 0.66 7.54
N LEU A 105 -5.45 0.98 7.80
CA LEU A 105 -4.42 0.01 8.11
C LEU A 105 -4.25 -0.08 9.63
N PRO A 106 -3.98 -1.27 10.18
CA PRO A 106 -3.62 -1.36 11.57
C PRO A 106 -2.35 -0.54 11.78
N ARG A 107 -2.30 0.20 12.88
CA ARG A 107 -1.06 0.86 13.29
C ARG A 107 -0.02 -0.24 13.49
N ARG A 108 1.01 -0.23 12.67
CA ARG A 108 2.12 -1.16 12.84
C ARG A 108 2.93 -0.66 14.04
N GLU A 109 2.82 -1.36 15.14
CA GLU A 109 3.78 -1.21 16.22
C GLU A 109 5.04 -1.92 15.77
N PHE A 110 6.08 -1.16 15.52
CA PHE A 110 7.39 -1.71 15.24
C PHE A 110 8.01 -2.19 16.54
N THR A 111 8.55 -3.38 16.55
CA THR A 111 9.42 -3.80 17.65
C THR A 111 10.68 -2.90 17.69
N PRO A 112 11.36 -2.78 18.84
CA PRO A 112 12.61 -2.03 18.92
C PRO A 112 13.63 -2.44 17.85
N GLU A 113 13.70 -3.73 17.54
CA GLU A 113 14.58 -4.26 16.49
C GLU A 113 14.16 -3.85 15.08
N GLU A 114 12.85 -3.80 14.81
CA GLU A 114 12.33 -3.31 13.53
C GLU A 114 12.58 -1.81 13.36
N LEU A 115 12.43 -1.02 14.42
CA LEU A 115 12.77 0.42 14.41
C LEU A 115 14.25 0.62 14.11
N THR A 116 15.12 -0.15 14.77
CA THR A 116 16.57 -0.10 14.52
C THR A 116 16.90 -0.43 13.07
N ARG A 117 16.29 -1.48 12.50
CA ARG A 117 16.46 -1.82 11.07
C ARG A 117 16.00 -0.70 10.14
N GLN A 118 14.88 -0.07 10.46
CA GLN A 118 14.37 1.04 9.67
C GLN A 118 15.32 2.23 9.70
N GLN A 119 15.86 2.59 10.86
CA GLN A 119 16.87 3.66 11.00
C GLN A 119 18.14 3.35 10.20
N VAL A 120 18.59 2.09 10.20
CA VAL A 120 19.75 1.68 9.39
C VAL A 120 19.46 1.81 7.89
N ILE A 121 18.29 1.40 7.42
CA ILE A 121 17.89 1.55 6.01
C ILE A 121 17.82 3.02 5.63
N GLU A 122 17.20 3.86 6.45
CA GLU A 122 17.06 5.30 6.20
C GLU A 122 18.43 5.97 6.10
N TYR A 123 19.33 5.66 7.03
CA TYR A 123 20.69 6.16 6.98
C TYR A 123 21.43 5.73 5.71
N LEU A 124 21.31 4.46 5.30
CA LEU A 124 21.93 3.95 4.08
C LEU A 124 21.27 4.47 2.79
N THR A 125 20.04 4.99 2.87
CA THR A 125 19.39 5.66 1.74
C THR A 125 20.02 7.02 1.46
N ASP A 126 20.37 7.74 2.53
CA ASP A 126 21.00 9.06 2.42
C ASP A 126 22.53 8.98 2.20
N HIS A 127 23.11 7.83 2.49
CA HIS A 127 24.56 7.59 2.42
C HIS A 127 24.85 6.35 1.57
N ILE A 128 25.70 6.49 0.57
CA ILE A 128 26.01 5.42 -0.38
C ILE A 128 26.55 4.15 0.30
N THR A 129 27.32 4.32 1.40
CA THR A 129 27.88 3.23 2.20
C THR A 129 28.06 3.68 3.65
N ALA A 130 27.96 2.76 4.59
CA ALA A 130 28.29 3.01 5.99
C ALA A 130 28.94 1.79 6.64
N ALA A 131 30.00 2.01 7.42
CA ALA A 131 30.58 0.99 8.28
C ALA A 131 29.72 0.83 9.55
N PRO A 132 29.74 -0.36 10.21
CA PRO A 132 28.98 -0.56 11.44
C PRO A 132 29.26 0.48 12.53
N GLU A 133 30.51 0.88 12.70
CA GLU A 133 30.92 1.88 13.68
C GLU A 133 30.34 3.27 13.37
N THR A 134 30.19 3.59 12.08
CA THR A 134 29.57 4.83 11.62
C THR A 134 28.07 4.82 11.96
N LEU A 135 27.39 3.71 11.70
CA LEU A 135 25.97 3.53 12.05
C LEU A 135 25.75 3.62 13.57
N GLN A 136 26.63 3.03 14.38
CA GLN A 136 26.56 3.12 15.85
C GLN A 136 26.60 4.57 16.32
N LYS A 137 27.59 5.33 15.82
CA LYS A 137 27.78 6.73 16.21
C LYS A 137 26.65 7.62 15.69
N ALA A 138 26.28 7.47 14.44
CA ALA A 138 25.28 8.34 13.81
C ALA A 138 23.87 8.12 14.38
N LEU A 139 23.51 6.86 14.69
CA LEU A 139 22.17 6.48 15.15
C LEU A 139 22.08 6.35 16.67
N GLY A 140 23.20 6.46 17.39
CA GLY A 140 23.23 6.29 18.86
C GLY A 140 22.90 4.86 19.31
N LEU A 141 23.20 3.87 18.48
CA LEU A 141 22.84 2.46 18.70
C LEU A 141 24.03 1.66 19.27
N SER A 142 23.72 0.59 20.02
CA SER A 142 24.75 -0.34 20.47
C SER A 142 25.32 -1.14 19.31
N ALA A 143 26.58 -1.63 19.45
CA ALA A 143 27.23 -2.47 18.46
C ALA A 143 26.39 -3.71 18.13
N GLN A 144 25.81 -4.34 19.17
CA GLN A 144 24.98 -5.52 19.02
C GLN A 144 23.69 -5.23 18.23
N ALA A 145 23.02 -4.11 18.50
CA ALA A 145 21.79 -3.71 17.80
C ALA A 145 22.04 -3.45 16.31
N VAL A 146 23.16 -2.78 15.99
CA VAL A 146 23.57 -2.55 14.60
C VAL A 146 23.91 -3.85 13.90
N GLN A 147 24.68 -4.73 14.54
CA GLN A 147 25.06 -6.01 13.93
C GLN A 147 23.86 -6.90 13.69
N THR A 148 22.96 -7.07 14.68
CA THR A 148 21.71 -7.84 14.52
C THR A 148 20.84 -7.30 13.38
N SER A 149 20.77 -5.98 13.24
CA SER A 149 20.00 -5.34 12.17
C SER A 149 20.63 -5.57 10.80
N LEU A 150 21.95 -5.46 10.68
CA LEU A 150 22.67 -5.70 9.43
C LEU A 150 22.56 -7.17 8.99
N ASP A 151 22.69 -8.13 9.92
CA ASP A 151 22.55 -9.56 9.63
C ASP A 151 21.13 -9.90 9.14
N ALA A 152 20.12 -9.32 9.76
CA ALA A 152 18.73 -9.47 9.31
C ALA A 152 18.51 -8.86 7.92
N LEU A 153 19.05 -7.68 7.63
CA LEU A 153 18.94 -7.02 6.34
C LEU A 153 19.72 -7.74 5.24
N LEU A 154 20.87 -8.32 5.56
CA LEU A 154 21.63 -9.22 4.67
C LEU A 154 20.83 -10.48 4.32
N THR A 155 20.22 -11.12 5.31
CA THR A 155 19.38 -12.32 5.11
C THR A 155 18.17 -12.00 4.23
N GLN A 156 17.58 -10.79 4.37
CA GLN A 156 16.48 -10.31 3.52
C GLN A 156 16.95 -9.86 2.13
N GLY A 157 18.24 -9.79 1.89
CA GLY A 157 18.82 -9.32 0.63
C GLY A 157 18.64 -7.83 0.37
N LEU A 158 18.35 -7.03 1.40
CA LEU A 158 18.13 -5.57 1.30
C LEU A 158 19.43 -4.77 1.36
N VAL A 159 20.47 -5.32 1.99
CA VAL A 159 21.81 -4.73 2.02
C VAL A 159 22.84 -5.72 1.50
N VAL A 160 23.95 -5.19 1.03
CA VAL A 160 25.10 -5.98 0.58
C VAL A 160 26.40 -5.37 1.15
N PRO A 161 27.42 -6.20 1.44
CA PRO A 161 28.73 -5.70 1.85
C PRO A 161 29.37 -4.90 0.71
N LYS A 162 30.00 -3.78 1.06
CA LYS A 162 30.75 -2.93 0.12
C LYS A 162 31.98 -2.33 0.81
N GLY A 163 33.15 -2.85 0.49
CA GLY A 163 34.40 -2.46 1.18
C GLY A 163 34.36 -2.78 2.68
N ALA A 164 34.63 -1.79 3.52
CA ALA A 164 34.55 -1.92 4.98
C ALA A 164 33.14 -1.67 5.55
N GLY A 165 32.13 -1.51 4.72
CA GLY A 165 30.76 -1.18 5.13
C GLY A 165 29.69 -1.92 4.37
N TYR A 166 28.48 -1.37 4.43
CA TYR A 166 27.27 -1.91 3.81
C TYR A 166 26.59 -0.85 2.95
N THR A 167 25.90 -1.27 1.91
CA THR A 167 25.08 -0.43 1.04
C THR A 167 23.74 -1.12 0.79
N LEU A 168 22.71 -0.34 0.44
CA LEU A 168 21.45 -0.89 -0.03
C LEU A 168 21.67 -1.61 -1.37
N ARG A 169 20.96 -2.70 -1.53
CA ARG A 169 20.92 -3.40 -2.82
C ARG A 169 20.08 -2.58 -3.81
N ALA A 170 20.67 -2.26 -4.95
CA ALA A 170 19.98 -1.57 -6.05
C ALA A 170 18.94 -2.48 -6.72
#